data_2a983d95b2920eddb5d09ecb1bb93798
#
_entry.id   2a983d95b2920eddb5d09ecb1bb93798
#
_cell.length_a   1.000
_cell.length_b   1.000
_cell.length_c   1.000
_cell.angle_alpha   90.00
_cell.angle_beta   90.00
_cell.angle_gamma   90.00
#
_symmetry.space_group_name_H-M   'P 1'
#
loop_
_entity.id
_entity.type
_entity.pdbx_description
1 polymer ?
#
loop_
_entity_poly.entity_id
_entity_poly.type
_entity_poly.pdbx_seq_one_letter_code
_entity_poly.pdbx_strand_id
1 'polypeptide(L)' 'MKYKVTYAIDSLDTQPVVKLFDNEFDAIEWMNDEIQRRIEYVVEHSQFTISEKEYKEIEENEHTLVRIEKL' A
#
# COMPACT_ATOMS: atom_id res chain seq x y z
N MET A 1 23.23 -0.19 -1.45
CA MET A 1 22.29 -0.46 -0.36
C MET A 1 21.00 -0.95 -0.93
N LYS A 2 20.39 -1.94 -0.29
CA LYS A 2 19.10 -2.46 -0.74
C LYS A 2 18.00 -2.11 0.24
N TYR A 3 16.81 -1.95 -0.29
CA TYR A 3 15.61 -1.67 0.48
C TYR A 3 14.57 -2.75 0.23
N LYS A 4 13.94 -3.20 1.28
CA LYS A 4 12.89 -4.22 1.22
C LYS A 4 11.56 -3.57 1.56
N VAL A 5 10.60 -3.65 0.63
CA VAL A 5 9.23 -3.22 0.87
C VAL A 5 8.38 -4.45 1.10
N THR A 6 7.70 -4.49 2.24
CA THR A 6 6.75 -5.53 2.57
C THR A 6 5.36 -4.91 2.65
N TYR A 7 4.44 -5.41 1.86
CA TYR A 7 3.04 -4.98 1.88
C TYR A 7 2.20 -6.13 2.43
N ALA A 8 1.76 -5.99 3.68
CA ALA A 8 0.90 -6.97 4.34
C ALA A 8 -0.55 -6.74 3.89
N ILE A 9 -1.01 -7.59 3.00
CA ILE A 9 -2.40 -7.53 2.52
C ILE A 9 -3.29 -8.16 3.59
N ASP A 10 -4.27 -7.40 4.07
CA ASP A 10 -5.21 -7.86 5.10
C ASP A 10 -6.26 -8.79 4.47
N SER A 11 -5.80 -9.96 4.06
CA SER A 11 -6.65 -11.03 3.54
C SER A 11 -6.15 -12.35 4.10
N LEU A 12 -7.06 -13.17 4.60
CA LEU A 12 -6.73 -14.44 5.26
C LEU A 12 -5.97 -15.42 4.37
N ASP A 13 -6.05 -15.27 3.06
CA ASP A 13 -5.46 -16.21 2.10
C ASP A 13 -4.31 -15.62 1.29
N THR A 14 -3.95 -14.34 1.49
CA THR A 14 -2.91 -13.69 0.69
C THR A 14 -1.62 -13.53 1.50
N GLN A 15 -0.52 -13.98 0.91
CA GLN A 15 0.79 -13.74 1.50
C GLN A 15 1.21 -12.28 1.26
N PRO A 16 2.01 -11.71 2.17
CA PRO A 16 2.54 -10.37 1.97
C PRO A 16 3.32 -10.27 0.66
N VAL A 17 3.15 -9.15 -0.03
CA VAL A 17 3.95 -8.86 -1.21
C VAL A 17 5.28 -8.28 -0.74
N VAL A 18 6.38 -8.88 -1.18
CA VAL A 18 7.73 -8.43 -0.84
C VAL A 18 8.47 -8.07 -2.12
N LYS A 19 9.09 -6.89 -2.13
CA LYS A 19 9.88 -6.46 -3.28
C LYS A 19 11.16 -5.77 -2.83
N LEU A 20 12.26 -6.01 -3.56
CA LEU A 20 13.56 -5.45 -3.27
C LEU A 20 13.90 -4.34 -4.27
N PHE A 21 14.53 -3.29 -3.78
CA PHE A 21 14.95 -2.15 -4.57
C PHE A 21 16.39 -1.77 -4.24
N ASP A 22 17.08 -1.19 -5.21
CA ASP A 22 18.45 -0.75 -5.03
C ASP A 22 18.55 0.63 -4.37
N ASN A 23 17.47 1.41 -4.39
CA ASN A 23 17.45 2.73 -3.79
C ASN A 23 16.10 3.01 -3.14
N GLU A 24 16.09 3.97 -2.22
CA GLU A 24 14.91 4.35 -1.46
C GLU A 24 13.82 4.99 -2.34
N PHE A 25 14.23 5.79 -3.30
CA PHE A 25 13.28 6.49 -4.17
C PHE A 25 12.39 5.51 -4.92
N ASP A 26 12.98 4.48 -5.53
CA ASP A 26 12.21 3.47 -6.25
C ASP A 26 11.29 2.68 -5.33
N ALA A 27 11.76 2.40 -4.11
CA ALA A 27 10.95 1.71 -3.10
C ALA A 27 9.72 2.53 -2.72
N ILE A 28 9.88 3.82 -2.47
CA ILE A 28 8.78 4.72 -2.11
C ILE A 28 7.82 4.88 -3.27
N GLU A 29 8.32 5.03 -4.48
CA GLU A 29 7.49 5.18 -5.67
C GLU A 29 6.62 3.94 -5.90
N TRP A 30 7.21 2.75 -5.81
CA TRP A 30 6.46 1.51 -5.92
C TRP A 30 5.40 1.38 -4.83
N MET A 31 5.76 1.71 -3.61
CA MET A 31 4.85 1.67 -2.47
C MET A 31 3.63 2.56 -2.69
N ASN A 32 3.88 3.80 -3.13
CA ASN A 32 2.80 4.75 -3.37
C ASN A 32 1.88 4.28 -4.50
N ASP A 33 2.43 3.70 -5.57
CA ASP A 33 1.64 3.16 -6.68
C ASP A 33 0.76 2.00 -6.23
N GLU A 34 1.29 1.09 -5.41
CA GLU A 34 0.53 -0.05 -4.91
C GLU A 34 -0.59 0.39 -3.97
N ILE A 35 -0.31 1.34 -3.09
CA ILE A 35 -1.32 1.91 -2.19
C ILE A 35 -2.42 2.57 -3.00
N GLN A 36 -2.07 3.35 -4.01
CA GLN A 36 -3.03 4.04 -4.86
C GLN A 36 -3.94 3.06 -5.60
N ARG A 37 -3.39 1.98 -6.14
CA ARG A 37 -4.20 0.95 -6.81
C ARG A 37 -5.21 0.31 -5.86
N ARG A 38 -4.82 0.06 -4.62
CA ARG A 38 -5.71 -0.53 -3.63
C ARG A 38 -6.81 0.42 -3.22
N ILE A 39 -6.49 1.69 -3.05
CA ILE A 39 -7.49 2.70 -2.73
C ILE A 39 -8.51 2.80 -3.86
N GLU A 40 -8.04 2.84 -5.10
CA GLU A 40 -8.91 2.87 -6.28
C GLU A 40 -9.82 1.64 -6.35
N TYR A 41 -9.28 0.47 -6.05
CA TYR A 41 -10.07 -0.77 -6.01
C TYR A 41 -11.19 -0.68 -4.97
N VAL A 42 -10.88 -0.22 -3.76
CA VAL A 42 -11.87 -0.07 -2.68
C VAL A 42 -12.96 0.92 -3.08
N VAL A 43 -12.56 2.06 -3.66
CA VAL A 43 -13.50 3.09 -4.10
C VAL A 43 -14.42 2.58 -5.20
N GLU A 44 -13.88 1.87 -6.19
CA GLU A 44 -14.67 1.32 -7.31
C GLU A 44 -15.67 0.27 -6.86
N HIS A 45 -15.32 -0.52 -5.85
CA HIS A 45 -16.17 -1.59 -5.33
C HIS A 45 -17.07 -1.13 -4.18
N SER A 46 -17.04 0.15 -3.83
CA SER A 46 -17.92 0.72 -2.82
C SER A 46 -19.31 0.93 -3.39
N GLN A 47 -20.32 0.55 -2.62
CA GLN A 47 -21.72 0.78 -3.00
C GLN A 47 -22.19 2.20 -2.67
N PHE A 48 -21.38 2.97 -1.95
CA PHE A 48 -21.71 4.31 -1.47
C PHE A 48 -20.65 5.31 -1.90
N THR A 49 -21.06 6.57 -2.02
CA THR A 49 -20.11 7.64 -2.26
C THR A 49 -19.20 7.80 -1.05
N ILE A 50 -17.89 7.73 -1.30
CA ILE A 50 -16.90 7.87 -0.25
C ILE A 50 -16.56 9.35 -0.07
N SER A 51 -16.67 9.87 1.17
CA SER A 51 -16.29 11.24 1.50
C SER A 51 -14.77 11.40 1.55
N GLU A 52 -14.28 12.65 1.50
CA GLU A 52 -12.86 12.92 1.63
C GLU A 52 -12.28 12.37 2.93
N LYS A 53 -13.04 12.45 4.02
CA LYS A 53 -12.62 11.93 5.31
C LYS A 53 -12.44 10.42 5.27
N GLU A 54 -13.39 9.71 4.68
CA GLU A 54 -13.30 8.26 4.53
C GLU A 54 -12.15 7.86 3.63
N TYR A 55 -11.93 8.60 2.54
CA TYR A 55 -10.80 8.38 1.64
C TYR A 55 -9.46 8.50 2.38
N LYS A 56 -9.30 9.53 3.21
CA LYS A 56 -8.10 9.71 4.01
C LYS A 56 -7.90 8.58 5.02
N GLU A 57 -8.96 8.11 5.64
CA GLU A 57 -8.89 6.98 6.57
C GLU A 57 -8.44 5.70 5.86
N ILE A 58 -8.95 5.44 4.66
CA ILE A 58 -8.53 4.30 3.85
C ILE A 58 -7.05 4.43 3.50
N GLU A 59 -6.61 5.60 3.07
CA GLU A 59 -5.22 5.86 2.72
C GLU A 59 -4.29 5.63 3.92
N GLU A 60 -4.64 6.17 5.08
CA GLU A 60 -3.87 5.97 6.31
C GLU A 60 -3.78 4.50 6.71
N ASN A 61 -4.90 3.77 6.63
CA ASN A 61 -4.92 2.34 6.94
C ASN A 61 -4.02 1.54 5.99
N GLU A 62 -4.04 1.85 4.69
CA GLU A 62 -3.17 1.18 3.72
C GLU A 62 -1.70 1.46 4.00
N HIS A 63 -1.35 2.69 4.41
CA HIS A 63 0.02 3.03 4.78
C HIS A 63 0.52 2.25 6.00
N THR A 64 -0.35 1.89 6.93
CA THR A 64 0.05 1.08 8.10
C THR A 64 0.40 -0.36 7.75
N LEU A 65 -0.06 -0.83 6.59
CA LEU A 65 0.20 -2.20 6.12
C LEU A 65 1.53 -2.34 5.37
N VAL A 66 2.19 -1.23 5.09
CA VAL A 66 3.44 -1.21 4.33
C VAL A 66 4.61 -0.94 5.25
N ARG A 67 5.69 -1.70 5.06
CA ARG A 67 6.94 -1.50 5.78
C ARG A 67 8.10 -1.41 4.79
N ILE A 68 8.95 -0.40 4.96
CA ILE A 68 10.20 -0.27 4.22
C ILE A 68 11.34 -0.51 5.18
N GLU A 69 12.21 -1.45 4.83
CA GLU A 69 13.39 -1.78 5.63
C GLU A 69 14.64 -1.55 4.80
N LYS A 70 15.62 -0.92 5.43
CA LYS A 70 16.96 -0.76 4.85
C LYS A 70 17.78 -1.99 5.20
N LEU A 71 18.25 -2.68 4.20
CA LEU A 71 19.03 -3.90 4.36
C LEU A 71 20.53 -3.61 4.45
#